data_1693e88213746c6b03c39abc3dee648f
#
_entry.id   1693e88213746c6b03c39abc3dee648f
#
_cell.length_a   1.000
_cell.length_b   1.000
_cell.length_c   1.000
_cell.angle_alpha   90.00
_cell.angle_beta   90.00
_cell.angle_gamma   90.00
#
_symmetry.space_group_name_H-M   'P 1'
#
loop_
_entity.id
_entity.type
_entity.pdbx_description
1 polymer ?
#
loop_
_entity_poly.entity_id
_entity_poly.type
_entity_poly.pdbx_seq_one_letter_code
_entity_poly.pdbx_strand_id
1 'polypeptide(L)'
;MMNAAISDGIDLRLLSGYRSQALQESIFFDVASERNQTPEERAQVSAPPGYSEHSTGYAIDLGDGEAQETNLSTQFQNTQAFRWLQDHAARYHFVLSFPDGNDQGVMYEPWHWRYEGSADALRQFEAARRYSRPRS
;
A
#
# COMPACT_ATOMS: atom_id res chain seq x y z
N MET A 1 3.33 14.67 -7.64
CA MET A 1 2.86 13.51 -8.42
C MET A 1 1.40 13.66 -8.86
N MET A 2 0.49 13.97 -7.96
CA MET A 2 -0.94 14.10 -8.29
C MET A 2 -1.22 15.14 -9.38
N ASN A 3 -0.58 16.33 -9.29
CA ASN A 3 -0.75 17.37 -10.30
C ASN A 3 -0.24 16.96 -11.68
N ALA A 4 0.86 16.19 -11.73
CA ALA A 4 1.40 15.69 -12.99
C ALA A 4 0.44 14.69 -13.64
N ALA A 5 -0.18 13.82 -12.85
CA ALA A 5 -1.19 12.89 -13.35
C ALA A 5 -2.39 13.64 -13.94
N ILE A 6 -2.90 14.65 -13.25
CA ILE A 6 -4.00 15.47 -13.74
C ILE A 6 -3.65 16.14 -15.06
N SER A 7 -2.43 16.67 -15.20
CA SER A 7 -1.96 17.28 -16.44
C SER A 7 -1.93 16.30 -17.61
N ASP A 8 -1.71 15.01 -17.32
CA ASP A 8 -1.71 13.95 -18.32
C ASP A 8 -3.10 13.33 -18.54
N GLY A 9 -4.16 13.92 -17.97
CA GLY A 9 -5.53 13.45 -18.12
C GLY A 9 -5.90 12.22 -17.29
N ILE A 10 -5.14 11.94 -16.23
CA ILE A 10 -5.35 10.80 -15.34
C ILE A 10 -6.01 11.29 -14.04
N ASP A 11 -7.16 10.70 -13.70
CA ASP A 11 -7.88 11.02 -12.46
C ASP A 11 -7.35 10.14 -11.31
N LEU A 12 -6.13 10.44 -10.87
CA LEU A 12 -5.48 9.73 -9.77
C LEU A 12 -6.06 10.20 -8.43
N ARG A 13 -6.56 9.27 -7.63
CA ARG A 13 -7.22 9.56 -6.35
C ARG A 13 -6.42 9.00 -5.20
N LEU A 14 -6.30 9.81 -4.14
CA LEU A 14 -5.76 9.35 -2.86
C LEU A 14 -6.88 8.68 -2.06
N LEU A 15 -6.72 7.41 -1.75
CA LEU A 15 -7.71 6.63 -0.99
C LEU A 15 -7.36 6.59 0.50
N SER A 16 -6.10 6.43 0.84
CA SER A 16 -5.63 6.32 2.22
C SER A 16 -4.17 6.77 2.30
N GLY A 17 -3.83 7.44 3.40
CA GLY A 17 -2.45 7.88 3.69
C GLY A 17 -2.00 7.38 5.05
N TYR A 18 -1.60 8.29 5.93
CA TYR A 18 -1.15 7.95 7.29
C TYR A 18 -2.22 7.17 8.06
N ARG A 19 -1.77 6.14 8.78
CA ARG A 19 -2.63 5.34 9.65
C ARG A 19 -1.89 5.09 10.96
N SER A 20 -2.50 5.52 12.09
CA SER A 20 -1.89 5.32 13.40
C SER A 20 -1.80 3.84 13.76
N GLN A 21 -0.90 3.50 14.70
CA GLN A 21 -0.80 2.14 15.19
C GLN A 21 -2.09 1.69 15.88
N ALA A 22 -2.76 2.58 16.61
CA ALA A 22 -4.04 2.27 17.27
C ALA A 22 -5.13 1.93 16.25
N LEU A 23 -5.23 2.70 15.16
CA LEU A 23 -6.18 2.40 14.08
C LEU A 23 -5.83 1.09 13.38
N GLN A 24 -4.56 0.83 13.14
CA GLN A 24 -4.11 -0.41 12.51
C GLN A 24 -4.41 -1.63 13.40
N GLU A 25 -4.29 -1.50 14.72
CA GLU A 25 -4.65 -2.54 15.67
C GLU A 25 -6.13 -2.88 15.56
N SER A 26 -7.01 -1.87 15.55
CA SER A 26 -8.44 -2.07 15.38
C SER A 26 -8.75 -2.76 14.04
N ILE A 27 -8.17 -2.28 12.93
CA ILE A 27 -8.38 -2.88 11.61
C ILE A 27 -7.91 -4.32 11.60
N PHE A 28 -6.74 -4.62 12.17
CA PHE A 28 -6.16 -5.95 12.11
C PHE A 28 -6.96 -6.96 12.94
N PHE A 29 -7.21 -6.64 14.22
CA PHE A 29 -7.81 -7.61 15.14
C PHE A 29 -9.34 -7.64 15.06
N ASP A 30 -9.99 -6.49 14.96
CA ASP A 30 -11.46 -6.45 14.91
C ASP A 30 -12.00 -7.05 13.62
N VAL A 31 -11.40 -6.72 12.48
CA VAL A 31 -11.80 -7.27 11.19
C VAL A 31 -11.46 -8.77 11.10
N ALA A 32 -10.32 -9.19 11.63
CA ALA A 32 -9.97 -10.62 11.69
C ALA A 32 -11.02 -11.40 12.49
N SER A 33 -11.46 -10.87 13.64
CA SER A 33 -12.51 -11.47 14.47
C SER A 33 -13.83 -11.56 13.73
N GLU A 34 -14.28 -10.47 13.08
CA GLU A 34 -15.53 -10.44 12.31
C GLU A 34 -15.53 -11.45 11.15
N ARG A 35 -14.38 -11.65 10.51
CA ARG A 35 -14.24 -12.57 9.38
C ARG A 35 -13.82 -13.98 9.80
N ASN A 36 -13.73 -14.23 11.09
CA ASN A 36 -13.27 -15.51 11.63
C ASN A 36 -11.90 -15.93 11.09
N GLN A 37 -11.00 -14.95 10.96
CA GLN A 37 -9.63 -15.16 10.48
C GLN A 37 -8.65 -15.29 11.65
N THR A 38 -7.61 -16.10 11.46
CA THR A 38 -6.47 -16.10 12.39
C THR A 38 -5.60 -14.86 12.15
N PRO A 39 -4.75 -14.45 13.13
CA PRO A 39 -3.81 -13.36 12.90
C PRO A 39 -2.89 -13.59 11.68
N GLU A 40 -2.48 -14.83 11.42
CA GLU A 40 -1.65 -15.19 10.28
C GLU A 40 -2.40 -14.98 8.96
N GLU A 41 -3.66 -15.39 8.90
CA GLU A 41 -4.50 -15.18 7.71
C GLU A 41 -4.73 -13.70 7.45
N ARG A 42 -5.01 -12.93 8.53
CA ARG A 42 -5.24 -11.49 8.42
C ARG A 42 -3.99 -10.74 7.98
N ALA A 43 -2.79 -11.17 8.41
CA ALA A 43 -1.54 -10.53 8.06
C ALA A 43 -1.22 -10.57 6.55
N GLN A 44 -1.86 -11.46 5.79
CA GLN A 44 -1.72 -11.48 4.32
C GLN A 44 -2.38 -10.27 3.65
N VAL A 45 -3.38 -9.67 4.29
CA VAL A 45 -4.16 -8.56 3.71
C VAL A 45 -4.11 -7.28 4.56
N SER A 46 -3.60 -7.35 5.79
CA SER A 46 -3.45 -6.20 6.68
C SER A 46 -2.31 -6.46 7.65
N ALA A 47 -1.32 -5.57 7.67
CA ALA A 47 -0.17 -5.70 8.57
C ALA A 47 -0.60 -5.56 10.04
N PRO A 48 0.01 -6.32 10.96
CA PRO A 48 -0.20 -6.13 12.39
C PRO A 48 0.23 -4.73 12.87
N PRO A 49 -0.24 -4.28 14.05
CA PRO A 49 0.19 -3.00 14.61
C PRO A 49 1.71 -2.87 14.70
N GLY A 50 2.24 -1.71 14.34
CA GLY A 50 3.67 -1.43 14.30
C GLY A 50 4.40 -1.89 13.04
N TYR A 51 3.72 -2.66 12.15
CA TYR A 51 4.31 -3.19 10.91
C TYR A 51 3.62 -2.68 9.65
N SER A 52 2.55 -1.91 9.76
CA SER A 52 1.91 -1.28 8.61
C SER A 52 2.76 -0.14 8.07
N GLU A 53 2.98 -0.11 6.76
CA GLU A 53 3.66 1.01 6.11
C GLU A 53 2.88 2.31 6.22
N HIS A 54 1.55 2.26 6.33
CA HIS A 54 0.72 3.46 6.52
C HIS A 54 1.02 4.19 7.82
N SER A 55 1.47 3.50 8.86
CA SER A 55 1.85 4.11 10.14
C SER A 55 3.15 4.90 10.08
N THR A 56 3.93 4.75 9.01
CA THR A 56 5.16 5.53 8.78
C THR A 56 4.87 6.96 8.33
N GLY A 57 3.71 7.21 7.75
CA GLY A 57 3.37 8.47 7.08
C GLY A 57 3.92 8.58 5.65
N TYR A 58 4.60 7.54 5.15
CA TYR A 58 5.22 7.54 3.82
C TYR A 58 4.55 6.58 2.83
N ALA A 59 3.48 5.91 3.22
CA ALA A 59 2.74 5.01 2.33
C ALA A 59 1.34 5.56 2.03
N ILE A 60 0.90 5.37 0.79
CA ILE A 60 -0.40 5.81 0.32
C ILE A 60 -1.08 4.71 -0.50
N ASP A 61 -2.41 4.67 -0.44
CA ASP A 61 -3.21 3.87 -1.33
C ASP A 61 -3.83 4.78 -2.38
N LEU A 62 -3.72 4.39 -3.64
CA LEU A 62 -4.16 5.16 -4.78
C LEU A 62 -5.26 4.43 -5.57
N GLY A 63 -6.11 5.21 -6.20
CA GLY A 63 -7.19 4.70 -7.04
C GLY A 63 -7.37 5.53 -8.29
N ASP A 64 -8.25 5.06 -9.19
CA ASP A 64 -8.63 5.75 -10.41
C ASP A 64 -10.06 6.28 -10.25
N GLY A 65 -10.23 7.61 -10.33
CA GLY A 65 -11.55 8.24 -10.20
C GLY A 65 -12.52 7.86 -11.30
N GLU A 66 -12.03 7.37 -12.44
CA GLU A 66 -12.86 6.89 -13.54
C GLU A 66 -13.13 5.39 -13.49
N ALA A 67 -12.58 4.69 -12.50
CA ALA A 67 -12.73 3.24 -12.32
C ALA A 67 -12.81 2.90 -10.84
N GLN A 68 -13.68 3.58 -10.09
CA GLN A 68 -13.77 3.47 -8.62
C GLN A 68 -14.11 2.05 -8.14
N GLU A 69 -14.74 1.23 -8.97
CA GLU A 69 -15.01 -0.18 -8.69
C GLU A 69 -13.73 -1.01 -8.51
N THR A 70 -12.58 -0.49 -8.97
CA THR A 70 -11.28 -1.15 -8.82
C THR A 70 -10.52 -0.74 -7.57
N ASN A 71 -11.06 0.19 -6.77
CA ASN A 71 -10.39 0.69 -5.57
C ASN A 71 -10.12 -0.44 -4.58
N LEU A 72 -8.87 -0.51 -4.08
CA LEU A 72 -8.40 -1.55 -3.16
C LEU A 72 -8.61 -2.97 -3.68
N SER A 73 -8.52 -3.13 -5.00
CA SER A 73 -8.68 -4.39 -5.70
C SER A 73 -7.51 -4.63 -6.64
N THR A 74 -7.18 -5.89 -6.90
CA THR A 74 -6.18 -6.25 -7.90
C THR A 74 -6.57 -5.78 -9.30
N GLN A 75 -7.85 -5.54 -9.54
CA GLN A 75 -8.34 -5.00 -10.82
C GLN A 75 -7.83 -3.58 -11.10
N PHE A 76 -7.34 -2.86 -10.09
CA PHE A 76 -6.69 -1.58 -10.29
C PHE A 76 -5.52 -1.68 -11.27
N GLN A 77 -4.86 -2.83 -11.37
CA GLN A 77 -3.77 -3.07 -12.33
C GLN A 77 -4.18 -2.85 -13.79
N ASN A 78 -5.48 -2.90 -14.10
CA ASN A 78 -6.00 -2.73 -15.45
C ASN A 78 -6.39 -1.29 -15.77
N THR A 79 -6.20 -0.34 -14.84
CA THR A 79 -6.61 1.05 -15.00
C THR A 79 -5.55 1.89 -15.69
N GLN A 80 -5.97 3.03 -16.26
CA GLN A 80 -5.06 4.04 -16.78
C GLN A 80 -4.19 4.65 -15.68
N ALA A 81 -4.75 4.83 -14.47
CA ALA A 81 -4.01 5.36 -13.33
C ALA A 81 -2.83 4.45 -12.96
N PHE A 82 -3.03 3.14 -12.93
CA PHE A 82 -1.95 2.20 -12.63
C PHE A 82 -0.85 2.23 -13.72
N ARG A 83 -1.22 2.30 -14.98
CA ARG A 83 -0.25 2.41 -16.08
C ARG A 83 0.57 3.68 -15.96
N TRP A 84 -0.09 4.79 -15.63
CA TRP A 84 0.60 6.05 -15.41
C TRP A 84 1.59 5.95 -14.24
N LEU A 85 1.19 5.31 -13.15
CA LEU A 85 2.07 5.09 -11.99
C LEU A 85 3.28 4.23 -12.34
N GLN A 86 3.10 3.15 -13.10
CA GLN A 86 4.21 2.31 -13.54
C GLN A 86 5.25 3.11 -14.35
N ASP A 87 4.79 4.07 -15.16
CA ASP A 87 5.66 4.85 -16.03
C ASP A 87 6.29 6.07 -15.32
N HIS A 88 5.63 6.62 -14.28
CA HIS A 88 5.99 7.93 -13.75
C HIS A 88 6.26 7.97 -12.25
N ALA A 89 5.76 7.05 -11.44
CA ALA A 89 5.86 7.13 -9.98
C ALA A 89 7.31 7.19 -9.47
N ALA A 90 8.23 6.49 -10.11
CA ALA A 90 9.63 6.47 -9.73
C ALA A 90 10.29 7.86 -9.78
N ARG A 91 9.84 8.75 -10.67
CA ARG A 91 10.34 10.12 -10.75
C ARG A 91 10.03 10.94 -9.49
N TYR A 92 9.01 10.53 -8.75
CA TYR A 92 8.56 11.15 -7.51
C TYR A 92 8.96 10.34 -6.29
N HIS A 93 9.85 9.34 -6.48
CA HIS A 93 10.38 8.45 -5.45
C HIS A 93 9.33 7.55 -4.81
N PHE A 94 8.26 7.23 -5.55
CA PHE A 94 7.26 6.25 -5.13
C PHE A 94 7.51 4.89 -5.77
N VAL A 95 7.39 3.85 -4.96
CA VAL A 95 7.64 2.46 -5.35
C VAL A 95 6.46 1.61 -4.95
N LEU A 96 6.11 0.64 -5.81
CA LEU A 96 5.09 -0.36 -5.49
C LEU A 96 5.62 -1.27 -4.38
N SER A 97 4.98 -1.26 -3.21
CA SER A 97 5.47 -1.99 -2.03
C SER A 97 5.32 -3.50 -2.16
N PHE A 98 4.20 -3.96 -2.74
CA PHE A 98 3.83 -5.37 -2.75
C PHE A 98 3.50 -5.82 -4.17
N PRO A 99 4.52 -5.94 -5.06
CA PRO A 99 4.30 -6.42 -6.42
C PRO A 99 3.89 -7.89 -6.42
N ASP A 100 3.37 -8.36 -7.55
CA ASP A 100 3.05 -9.77 -7.73
C ASP A 100 4.32 -10.62 -7.58
N GLY A 101 4.22 -11.69 -6.79
CA GLY A 101 5.37 -12.55 -6.53
C GLY A 101 6.43 -11.95 -5.61
N ASN A 102 6.05 -10.97 -4.74
CA ASN A 102 6.99 -10.38 -3.80
C ASN A 102 7.52 -11.40 -2.79
N ASP A 103 8.73 -11.15 -2.27
CA ASP A 103 9.41 -12.04 -1.33
C ASP A 103 8.97 -11.86 0.13
N GLN A 104 8.05 -10.92 0.39
CA GLN A 104 7.55 -10.61 1.73
C GLN A 104 6.38 -11.50 2.15
N GLY A 105 5.85 -12.32 1.24
CA GLY A 105 4.69 -13.18 1.51
C GLY A 105 3.38 -12.42 1.67
N VAL A 106 3.30 -11.19 1.16
CA VAL A 106 2.11 -10.35 1.18
C VAL A 106 1.39 -10.47 -0.16
N MET A 107 0.07 -10.41 -0.14
CA MET A 107 -0.71 -10.42 -1.38
C MET A 107 -0.34 -9.24 -2.26
N TYR A 108 -0.46 -9.43 -3.59
CA TYR A 108 -0.28 -8.36 -4.55
C TYR A 108 -1.24 -7.20 -4.29
N GLU A 109 -0.68 -5.98 -4.15
CA GLU A 109 -1.46 -4.76 -3.92
C GLU A 109 -1.05 -3.68 -4.92
N PRO A 110 -1.67 -3.62 -6.11
CA PRO A 110 -1.31 -2.62 -7.11
C PRO A 110 -1.64 -1.18 -6.70
N TRP A 111 -2.46 -0.99 -5.67
CA TRP A 111 -2.84 0.33 -5.17
C TRP A 111 -1.91 0.91 -4.11
N HIS A 112 -1.03 0.09 -3.49
CA HIS A 112 -0.24 0.48 -2.32
C HIS A 112 1.17 0.90 -2.74
N TRP A 113 1.49 2.17 -2.55
CA TRP A 113 2.76 2.78 -2.95
C TRP A 113 3.44 3.43 -1.76
N ARG A 114 4.76 3.28 -1.66
CA ARG A 114 5.56 3.89 -0.59
C ARG A 114 6.53 4.91 -1.16
N TYR A 115 6.79 5.96 -0.36
CA TYR A 115 7.77 6.98 -0.68
C TYR A 115 9.13 6.58 -0.15
N GLU A 116 10.14 6.55 -1.00
CA GLU A 116 11.52 6.20 -0.66
C GLU A 116 12.50 7.36 -0.91
N GLY A 117 12.02 8.60 -0.92
CA GLY A 117 12.83 9.78 -1.27
C GLY A 117 13.65 10.36 -0.12
N SER A 118 13.65 9.74 1.08
CA SER A 118 14.43 10.23 2.21
C SER A 118 15.00 9.09 3.05
N ALA A 119 16.06 9.36 3.80
CA ALA A 119 16.65 8.38 4.71
C ALA A 119 15.67 8.00 5.83
N ASP A 120 14.86 8.95 6.30
CA ASP A 120 13.86 8.68 7.34
C ASP A 120 12.80 7.69 6.84
N ALA A 121 12.30 7.88 5.61
CA ALA A 121 11.35 6.95 5.01
C ALA A 121 11.92 5.53 4.94
N LEU A 122 13.15 5.39 4.49
CA LEU A 122 13.81 4.08 4.38
C LEU A 122 13.96 3.40 5.75
N ARG A 123 14.31 4.15 6.78
CA ARG A 123 14.41 3.61 8.15
C ARG A 123 13.06 3.14 8.68
N GLN A 124 12.00 3.90 8.44
CA GLN A 124 10.65 3.54 8.86
C GLN A 124 10.18 2.24 8.20
N PHE A 125 10.45 2.07 6.90
CA PHE A 125 10.05 0.87 6.18
C PHE A 125 10.83 -0.37 6.61
N GLU A 126 12.04 -0.24 7.11
CA GLU A 126 12.81 -1.38 7.60
C GLU A 126 12.08 -2.11 8.72
N ALA A 127 11.48 -1.38 9.66
CA ALA A 127 10.70 -1.97 10.75
C ALA A 127 9.49 -2.74 10.22
N ALA A 128 8.76 -2.18 9.24
CA ALA A 128 7.62 -2.85 8.62
C ALA A 128 8.04 -4.10 7.85
N ARG A 129 9.18 -4.05 7.15
CA ARG A 129 9.71 -5.18 6.40
C ARG A 129 10.14 -6.35 7.26
N ARG A 130 10.64 -6.10 8.48
CA ARG A 130 11.10 -7.16 9.37
C ARG A 130 10.02 -8.19 9.68
N TYR A 131 8.78 -7.75 9.76
CA TYR A 131 7.65 -8.66 9.97
C TYR A 131 7.42 -9.58 8.77
N SER A 132 7.59 -9.07 7.56
CA SER A 132 7.26 -9.77 6.32
C SER A 132 8.37 -10.71 5.83
N ARG A 133 9.59 -10.63 6.39
CA ARG A 133 10.69 -11.48 5.95
C ARG A 133 10.51 -12.90 6.44
N PRO A 134 10.73 -13.91 5.56
CA PRO A 134 10.77 -15.30 6.01
C PRO A 134 11.84 -15.47 7.07
N ARG A 135 11.49 -16.11 8.18
CA ARG A 135 12.49 -16.48 9.19
C ARG A 135 13.30 -17.66 8.68
N SER A 136 14.58 -17.41 8.50
CA SER A 136 15.53 -18.48 8.16
C SER A 136 15.83 -19.34 9.37
#